data_6dcaf72be1886941210a62ea4f3325ab
#
_entry.id   6dcaf72be1886941210a62ea4f3325ab
#
_cell.length_a   1.000
_cell.length_b   1.000
_cell.length_c   1.000
_cell.angle_alpha   90.00
_cell.angle_beta   90.00
_cell.angle_gamma   90.00
#
_symmetry.space_group_name_H-M   'P 1'
#
loop_
_entity.id
_entity.type
_entity.pdbx_description
1 polymer ?
#
loop_
_entity_poly.entity_id
_entity_poly.type
_entity_poly.pdbx_seq_one_letter_code
_entity_poly.pdbx_strand_id
1 'polypeptide(L)'
;MYFTSNIKFLRKRKGRTQDDVAFSMGIKRPTLSGYENGVAEPNMETLFAFSKYYKIAIDTLIRIDLRTFSESQLLQLEQGSDVYIKGSQLRVLATTLDKTNNENIELVSEKAKAGYKNGFADTGFISELPVFQLPFLSKDRKYRTFQLNGDSMLPIPDGSWVTGEFVQDWNTLISGQAYIIFTLDDGIVFKIVENLIKTDKKIILYSLNPVYEPYEVPVQEIKEIWKFVHFISSQIPEPSLPENHLLSMVAKLKQDVDRIKHRGQNL
;
A
#
# COMPACT_ATOMS: atom_id res chain seq x y z
N MET A 1 -2.94 -28.29 5.43
CA MET A 1 -3.27 -27.37 6.53
C MET A 1 -2.00 -27.06 7.31
N TYR A 2 -1.78 -25.82 7.70
CA TYR A 2 -0.54 -25.41 8.41
C TYR A 2 -0.74 -25.24 9.92
N PHE A 3 -1.94 -25.49 10.44
CA PHE A 3 -2.29 -25.29 11.85
C PHE A 3 -1.24 -25.88 12.82
N THR A 4 -0.97 -27.16 12.66
CA THR A 4 0.00 -27.93 13.48
C THR A 4 1.39 -27.28 13.53
N SER A 5 1.93 -26.94 12.35
CA SER A 5 3.26 -26.31 12.26
C SER A 5 3.24 -24.86 12.79
N ASN A 6 2.15 -24.13 12.58
CA ASN A 6 2.01 -22.75 12.99
C ASN A 6 1.94 -22.59 14.52
N ILE A 7 1.09 -23.39 15.20
CA ILE A 7 0.99 -23.28 16.66
C ILE A 7 2.32 -23.66 17.35
N LYS A 8 3.01 -24.68 16.82
CA LYS A 8 4.34 -25.07 17.31
C LYS A 8 5.39 -23.97 17.07
N PHE A 9 5.37 -23.34 15.88
CA PHE A 9 6.22 -22.23 15.51
C PHE A 9 5.99 -21.02 16.44
N LEU A 10 4.74 -20.58 16.59
CA LEU A 10 4.36 -19.44 17.43
C LEU A 10 4.71 -19.67 18.91
N ARG A 11 4.52 -20.88 19.43
CA ARG A 11 4.91 -21.21 20.78
C ARG A 11 6.40 -21.04 20.97
N LYS A 12 7.22 -21.61 20.08
CA LYS A 12 8.69 -21.49 20.13
C LYS A 12 9.15 -20.06 20.00
N ARG A 13 8.55 -19.29 19.09
CA ARG A 13 8.83 -17.87 18.89
C ARG A 13 8.58 -17.04 20.15
N LYS A 14 7.51 -17.33 20.88
CA LYS A 14 7.22 -16.70 22.18
C LYS A 14 8.06 -17.25 23.36
N GLY A 15 8.99 -18.15 23.11
CA GLY A 15 9.81 -18.77 24.14
C GLY A 15 9.03 -19.59 25.16
N ARG A 16 7.84 -20.09 24.81
CA ARG A 16 6.95 -20.81 25.72
C ARG A 16 7.12 -22.32 25.61
N THR A 17 7.00 -23.00 26.75
CA THR A 17 6.93 -24.47 26.79
C THR A 17 5.52 -24.96 26.42
N GLN A 18 5.39 -26.26 26.14
CA GLN A 18 4.05 -26.85 25.94
C GLN A 18 3.18 -26.76 27.20
N ASP A 19 3.80 -26.83 28.38
CA ASP A 19 3.09 -26.71 29.66
C ASP A 19 2.52 -25.29 29.84
N ASP A 20 3.31 -24.24 29.51
CA ASP A 20 2.88 -22.85 29.62
C ASP A 20 1.65 -22.56 28.74
N VAL A 21 1.70 -23.00 27.49
CA VAL A 21 0.59 -22.77 26.56
C VAL A 21 -0.63 -23.58 26.92
N ALA A 22 -0.45 -24.88 27.28
CA ALA A 22 -1.54 -25.74 27.70
C ALA A 22 -2.26 -25.16 28.92
N PHE A 23 -1.51 -24.72 29.92
CA PHE A 23 -2.04 -24.08 31.12
C PHE A 23 -2.83 -22.79 30.76
N SER A 24 -2.24 -21.93 29.94
CA SER A 24 -2.89 -20.66 29.52
C SER A 24 -4.19 -20.87 28.75
N MET A 25 -4.31 -21.99 28.03
CA MET A 25 -5.47 -22.37 27.24
C MET A 25 -6.48 -23.26 27.98
N GLY A 26 -6.18 -23.67 29.23
CA GLY A 26 -7.05 -24.57 30.00
C GLY A 26 -7.13 -26.00 29.43
N ILE A 27 -6.11 -26.45 28.68
CA ILE A 27 -6.03 -27.81 28.11
C ILE A 27 -4.90 -28.60 28.75
N LYS A 28 -4.93 -29.93 28.60
CA LYS A 28 -3.83 -30.77 29.07
C LYS A 28 -2.63 -30.71 28.10
N ARG A 29 -1.38 -30.75 28.64
CA ARG A 29 -0.16 -30.77 27.83
C ARG A 29 -0.17 -31.88 26.74
N PRO A 30 -0.60 -33.16 27.03
CA PRO A 30 -0.68 -34.17 25.98
C PRO A 30 -1.60 -33.80 24.83
N THR A 31 -2.70 -33.08 25.11
CA THR A 31 -3.64 -32.56 24.11
C THR A 31 -2.96 -31.55 23.20
N LEU A 32 -2.24 -30.57 23.75
CA LEU A 32 -1.44 -29.62 22.98
C LEU A 32 -0.38 -30.32 22.14
N SER A 33 0.32 -31.29 22.72
CA SER A 33 1.31 -32.11 22.00
C SER A 33 0.68 -32.87 20.84
N GLY A 34 -0.53 -33.39 21.02
CA GLY A 34 -1.31 -34.03 19.93
C GLY A 34 -1.58 -33.07 18.77
N TYR A 35 -2.00 -31.83 19.06
CA TYR A 35 -2.21 -30.78 18.04
C TYR A 35 -0.92 -30.39 17.34
N GLU A 36 0.19 -30.19 18.07
CA GLU A 36 1.49 -29.79 17.51
C GLU A 36 2.18 -30.87 16.68
N ASN A 37 1.79 -32.12 16.85
CA ASN A 37 2.34 -33.27 16.11
C ASN A 37 1.35 -33.84 15.08
N GLY A 38 0.15 -33.24 14.93
CA GLY A 38 -0.86 -33.66 13.95
C GLY A 38 -1.54 -34.98 14.28
N VAL A 39 -1.45 -35.45 15.53
CA VAL A 39 -2.09 -36.69 16.00
C VAL A 39 -3.56 -36.49 16.34
N ALA A 40 -3.95 -35.25 16.65
CA ALA A 40 -5.30 -34.85 16.96
C ALA A 40 -5.67 -33.56 16.24
N GLU A 41 -6.93 -33.40 15.87
CA GLU A 41 -7.48 -32.17 15.31
C GLU A 41 -8.24 -31.39 16.38
N PRO A 42 -8.08 -30.05 16.44
CA PRO A 42 -8.82 -29.22 17.37
C PRO A 42 -10.29 -29.06 16.90
N ASN A 43 -11.20 -29.00 17.86
CA ASN A 43 -12.55 -28.56 17.57
C ASN A 43 -12.62 -27.03 17.40
N MET A 44 -13.77 -26.50 16.99
CA MET A 44 -13.96 -25.07 16.76
C MET A 44 -13.68 -24.20 18.00
N GLU A 45 -14.08 -24.65 19.18
CA GLU A 45 -13.82 -23.92 20.44
C GLU A 45 -12.33 -23.81 20.71
N THR A 46 -11.59 -24.87 20.48
CA THR A 46 -10.12 -24.90 20.61
C THR A 46 -9.46 -24.00 19.57
N LEU A 47 -9.95 -23.96 18.33
CA LEU A 47 -9.46 -23.05 17.30
C LEU A 47 -9.67 -21.58 17.69
N PHE A 48 -10.84 -21.24 18.24
CA PHE A 48 -11.09 -19.91 18.79
C PHE A 48 -10.15 -19.57 19.96
N ALA A 49 -9.88 -20.54 20.85
CA ALA A 49 -8.95 -20.36 21.95
C ALA A 49 -7.51 -20.07 21.45
N PHE A 50 -7.03 -20.82 20.44
CA PHE A 50 -5.73 -20.56 19.81
C PHE A 50 -5.68 -19.19 19.13
N SER A 51 -6.72 -18.84 18.37
CA SER A 51 -6.84 -17.52 17.71
C SER A 51 -6.75 -16.38 18.73
N LYS A 52 -7.50 -16.48 19.82
CA LYS A 52 -7.48 -15.49 20.91
C LYS A 52 -6.12 -15.43 21.62
N TYR A 53 -5.52 -16.57 21.90
CA TYR A 53 -4.23 -16.65 22.62
C TYR A 53 -3.08 -16.06 21.81
N TYR A 54 -3.00 -16.39 20.51
CA TYR A 54 -1.97 -15.87 19.61
C TYR A 54 -2.32 -14.53 18.97
N LYS A 55 -3.58 -14.07 19.07
CA LYS A 55 -4.13 -12.89 18.40
C LYS A 55 -4.01 -12.96 16.87
N ILE A 56 -4.22 -14.15 16.32
CA ILE A 56 -4.12 -14.44 14.89
C ILE A 56 -5.44 -15.08 14.44
N ALA A 57 -5.98 -14.66 13.28
CA ALA A 57 -7.21 -15.23 12.76
C ALA A 57 -7.11 -16.73 12.52
N ILE A 58 -8.22 -17.44 12.69
CA ILE A 58 -8.30 -18.90 12.50
C ILE A 58 -7.89 -19.28 11.08
N ASP A 59 -8.36 -18.52 10.09
CA ASP A 59 -8.04 -18.78 8.68
C ASP A 59 -6.53 -18.68 8.42
N THR A 60 -5.87 -17.67 8.97
CA THR A 60 -4.43 -17.49 8.92
C THR A 60 -3.69 -18.65 9.59
N LEU A 61 -4.13 -19.08 10.77
CA LEU A 61 -3.55 -20.22 11.47
C LEU A 61 -3.64 -21.54 10.68
N ILE A 62 -4.71 -21.71 9.88
CA ILE A 62 -5.00 -22.97 9.17
C ILE A 62 -4.36 -22.98 7.78
N ARG A 63 -4.45 -21.86 7.03
CA ARG A 63 -4.16 -21.83 5.59
C ARG A 63 -2.79 -21.32 5.21
N ILE A 64 -2.13 -20.54 6.08
CA ILE A 64 -0.89 -19.87 5.77
C ILE A 64 0.27 -20.51 6.54
N ASP A 65 1.40 -20.71 5.87
CA ASP A 65 2.63 -21.15 6.53
C ASP A 65 3.35 -19.94 7.14
N LEU A 66 3.17 -19.72 8.44
CA LEU A 66 3.76 -18.58 9.16
C LEU A 66 5.30 -18.61 9.21
N ARG A 67 5.92 -19.75 8.92
CA ARG A 67 7.38 -19.89 8.88
C ARG A 67 8.00 -19.19 7.68
N THR A 68 7.18 -18.86 6.66
CA THR A 68 7.61 -18.14 5.46
C THR A 68 7.56 -16.61 5.63
N PHE A 69 7.09 -16.13 6.78
CA PHE A 69 6.95 -14.71 7.05
C PHE A 69 8.26 -14.11 7.55
N SER A 70 8.53 -12.86 7.15
CA SER A 70 9.60 -12.06 7.72
C SER A 70 9.29 -11.64 9.16
N GLU A 71 10.31 -11.25 9.91
CA GLU A 71 10.13 -10.75 11.29
C GLU A 71 9.14 -9.59 11.37
N SER A 72 9.20 -8.65 10.43
CA SER A 72 8.28 -7.52 10.37
C SER A 72 6.83 -7.93 10.13
N GLN A 73 6.60 -8.93 9.28
CA GLN A 73 5.26 -9.48 9.03
C GLN A 73 4.69 -10.22 10.25
N LEU A 74 5.54 -10.96 10.96
CA LEU A 74 5.14 -11.65 12.18
C LEU A 74 4.80 -10.66 13.32
N LEU A 75 5.57 -9.58 13.46
CA LEU A 75 5.27 -8.52 14.42
C LEU A 75 3.93 -7.83 14.12
N GLN A 76 3.66 -7.52 12.85
CA GLN A 76 2.37 -6.93 12.42
C GLN A 76 1.22 -7.88 12.73
N LEU A 77 1.39 -9.17 12.45
CA LEU A 77 0.39 -10.19 12.73
C LEU A 77 0.09 -10.29 14.25
N GLU A 78 1.12 -10.24 15.09
CA GLU A 78 1.00 -10.28 16.56
C GLU A 78 0.36 -9.01 17.15
N GLN A 79 0.43 -7.89 16.45
CA GLN A 79 -0.27 -6.63 16.79
C GLN A 79 -1.75 -6.62 16.40
N GLY A 80 -2.25 -7.72 15.81
CA GLY A 80 -3.64 -7.85 15.38
C GLY A 80 -3.92 -7.33 13.97
N SER A 81 -2.88 -6.98 13.23
CA SER A 81 -2.99 -6.67 11.80
C SER A 81 -3.02 -7.98 11.01
N ASP A 82 -4.21 -8.50 10.79
CA ASP A 82 -4.43 -9.77 10.07
C ASP A 82 -4.24 -9.55 8.55
N VAL A 83 -2.99 -9.63 8.10
CA VAL A 83 -2.56 -9.10 6.80
C VAL A 83 -2.55 -10.13 5.67
N TYR A 84 -2.81 -11.43 5.90
CA TYR A 84 -2.65 -12.39 4.80
C TYR A 84 -3.67 -13.52 4.77
N ILE A 85 -4.71 -13.34 3.96
CA ILE A 85 -5.48 -14.47 3.41
C ILE A 85 -5.02 -14.68 1.95
N LYS A 86 -4.22 -15.72 1.69
CA LYS A 86 -3.97 -16.20 0.33
C LYS A 86 -5.30 -16.68 -0.26
N GLY A 87 -5.88 -15.89 -1.16
CA GLY A 87 -7.10 -16.26 -1.89
C GLY A 87 -8.25 -15.28 -1.86
N SER A 88 -8.40 -14.47 -0.79
CA SER A 88 -9.20 -13.26 -0.81
C SER A 88 -8.35 -12.14 -0.20
N GLN A 89 -7.99 -11.18 -1.01
CA GLN A 89 -7.20 -10.01 -0.61
C GLN A 89 -8.08 -9.05 0.19
N LEU A 90 -8.60 -9.51 1.34
CA LEU A 90 -9.30 -8.62 2.25
C LEU A 90 -8.26 -7.78 2.98
N ARG A 91 -8.03 -6.57 2.46
CA ARG A 91 -7.23 -5.55 3.13
C ARG A 91 -8.16 -4.79 4.07
N VAL A 92 -7.88 -4.86 5.35
CA VAL A 92 -8.60 -4.04 6.33
C VAL A 92 -8.06 -2.63 6.21
N LEU A 93 -8.87 -1.74 5.63
CA LEU A 93 -8.59 -0.32 5.58
C LEU A 93 -9.22 0.33 6.81
N ALA A 94 -8.40 0.98 7.64
CA ALA A 94 -8.90 1.85 8.69
C ALA A 94 -9.53 3.10 8.06
N THR A 95 -10.78 3.41 8.41
CA THR A 95 -11.53 4.57 7.91
C THR A 95 -12.25 5.27 9.03
N THR A 96 -12.66 6.50 8.79
CA THR A 96 -13.48 7.30 9.71
C THR A 96 -14.88 7.49 9.14
N LEU A 97 -15.86 7.59 10.04
CA LEU A 97 -17.26 7.82 9.67
C LEU A 97 -17.72 9.17 10.24
N ASP A 98 -18.60 9.82 9.52
CA ASP A 98 -19.30 11.02 10.00
C ASP A 98 -20.47 10.64 10.93
N LYS A 99 -21.16 11.66 11.49
CA LYS A 99 -22.32 11.47 12.37
C LYS A 99 -23.51 10.80 11.69
N THR A 100 -23.53 10.74 10.36
CA THR A 100 -24.58 10.14 9.52
C THR A 100 -24.15 8.79 8.95
N ASN A 101 -23.05 8.22 9.47
CA ASN A 101 -22.48 6.94 9.06
C ASN A 101 -21.98 6.90 7.60
N ASN A 102 -21.66 8.07 7.01
CA ASN A 102 -20.94 8.12 5.73
C ASN A 102 -19.44 8.11 5.98
N GLU A 103 -18.70 7.54 5.05
CA GLU A 103 -17.24 7.56 5.12
C GLU A 103 -16.69 8.96 4.86
N ASN A 104 -15.73 9.36 5.67
CA ASN A 104 -14.95 10.57 5.46
C ASN A 104 -13.80 10.32 4.48
N ILE A 105 -13.23 11.41 3.97
CA ILE A 105 -11.97 11.40 3.22
C ILE A 105 -10.90 11.92 4.17
N GLU A 106 -10.01 11.03 4.62
CA GLU A 106 -8.89 11.41 5.47
C GLU A 106 -7.82 12.14 4.67
N LEU A 107 -7.23 13.17 5.29
CA LEU A 107 -6.19 14.01 4.70
C LEU A 107 -4.82 13.66 5.28
N VAL A 108 -3.98 13.04 4.50
CA VAL A 108 -2.59 12.69 4.87
C VAL A 108 -1.66 13.80 4.42
N SER A 109 -1.38 14.73 5.34
CA SER A 109 -0.43 15.81 5.09
C SER A 109 1.02 15.29 5.09
N GLU A 110 1.96 16.11 4.63
CA GLU A 110 3.38 15.78 4.65
C GLU A 110 3.87 15.41 6.06
N LYS A 111 3.42 16.16 7.07
CA LYS A 111 3.75 15.88 8.48
C LYS A 111 3.17 14.54 8.96
N ALA A 112 2.03 14.13 8.43
CA ALA A 112 1.38 12.88 8.78
C ALA A 112 2.00 11.66 8.09
N LYS A 113 2.74 11.82 6.97
CA LYS A 113 3.31 10.70 6.21
C LYS A 113 4.25 9.82 7.04
N ALA A 114 5.08 10.40 7.90
CA ALA A 114 5.96 9.62 8.77
C ALA A 114 5.17 8.75 9.76
N GLY A 115 4.11 9.31 10.35
CA GLY A 115 3.18 8.56 11.21
C GLY A 115 2.38 7.53 10.43
N TYR A 116 1.98 7.84 9.19
CA TYR A 116 1.24 6.94 8.30
C TYR A 116 2.01 5.65 8.01
N LYS A 117 3.32 5.71 7.84
CA LYS A 117 4.18 4.53 7.63
C LYS A 117 4.00 3.47 8.73
N ASN A 118 3.77 3.89 9.97
CA ASN A 118 3.61 3.01 11.11
C ASN A 118 2.15 2.78 11.51
N GLY A 119 1.25 3.72 11.18
CA GLY A 119 -0.13 3.77 11.63
C GLY A 119 -1.19 3.63 10.53
N PHE A 120 -0.83 3.28 9.29
CA PHE A 120 -1.79 3.19 8.17
C PHE A 120 -2.94 2.20 8.42
N ALA A 121 -2.72 1.15 9.20
CA ALA A 121 -3.71 0.16 9.61
C ALA A 121 -4.23 0.39 11.05
N ASP A 122 -3.75 1.42 11.76
CA ASP A 122 -4.18 1.76 13.11
C ASP A 122 -5.37 2.72 13.05
N THR A 123 -6.52 2.25 13.53
CA THR A 123 -7.75 3.06 13.59
C THR A 123 -7.59 4.30 14.48
N GLY A 124 -6.77 4.22 15.54
CA GLY A 124 -6.47 5.36 16.43
C GLY A 124 -5.77 6.47 15.65
N PHE A 125 -4.67 6.15 14.96
CA PHE A 125 -3.93 7.12 14.14
C PHE A 125 -4.80 7.71 13.02
N ILE A 126 -5.54 6.86 12.29
CA ILE A 126 -6.39 7.33 11.17
C ILE A 126 -7.51 8.24 11.67
N SER A 127 -8.06 8.00 12.87
CA SER A 127 -9.13 8.85 13.46
C SER A 127 -8.64 10.26 13.86
N GLU A 128 -7.33 10.46 14.03
CA GLU A 128 -6.74 11.76 14.34
C GLU A 128 -6.45 12.61 13.09
N LEU A 129 -6.49 11.99 11.89
CA LEU A 129 -6.27 12.72 10.64
C LEU A 129 -7.41 13.72 10.39
N PRO A 130 -7.11 14.91 9.85
CA PRO A 130 -8.13 15.81 9.35
C PRO A 130 -9.01 15.14 8.31
N VAL A 131 -10.31 15.41 8.32
CA VAL A 131 -11.28 14.81 7.42
C VAL A 131 -12.08 15.87 6.69
N PHE A 132 -12.52 15.53 5.48
CA PHE A 132 -13.42 16.35 4.68
C PHE A 132 -14.33 15.47 3.83
N GLN A 133 -15.27 16.09 3.11
CA GLN A 133 -16.16 15.41 2.18
C GLN A 133 -16.22 16.16 0.87
N LEU A 134 -16.38 15.43 -0.22
CA LEU A 134 -16.58 15.97 -1.56
C LEU A 134 -17.92 15.47 -2.10
N PRO A 135 -18.89 16.36 -2.35
CA PRO A 135 -20.27 15.97 -2.66
C PRO A 135 -20.42 15.27 -4.02
N PHE A 136 -19.44 15.36 -4.88
CA PHE A 136 -19.44 14.73 -6.20
C PHE A 136 -18.78 13.34 -6.23
N LEU A 137 -18.26 12.85 -5.10
CA LEU A 137 -17.72 11.49 -5.00
C LEU A 137 -18.78 10.49 -4.52
N SER A 138 -18.68 9.25 -5.01
CA SER A 138 -19.57 8.17 -4.57
C SER A 138 -19.38 7.85 -3.10
N LYS A 139 -20.49 7.69 -2.36
CA LYS A 139 -20.45 7.30 -0.95
C LYS A 139 -20.20 5.81 -0.74
N ASP A 140 -20.28 5.01 -1.80
CA ASP A 140 -20.08 3.55 -1.76
C ASP A 140 -18.61 3.15 -1.95
N ARG A 141 -17.73 4.12 -2.12
CA ARG A 141 -16.30 3.92 -2.37
C ARG A 141 -15.46 4.63 -1.34
N LYS A 142 -14.28 4.09 -1.09
CA LYS A 142 -13.33 4.64 -0.12
C LYS A 142 -12.31 5.52 -0.77
N TYR A 143 -12.13 6.72 -0.22
CA TYR A 143 -11.19 7.70 -0.73
C TYR A 143 -10.24 8.15 0.38
N ARG A 144 -9.05 8.55 -0.02
CA ARG A 144 -8.06 9.20 0.84
C ARG A 144 -7.29 10.22 0.04
N THR A 145 -6.92 11.33 0.67
CA THR A 145 -6.20 12.42 0.02
C THR A 145 -4.82 12.54 0.62
N PHE A 146 -3.82 12.64 -0.25
CA PHE A 146 -2.41 12.67 0.11
C PHE A 146 -1.76 13.94 -0.42
N GLN A 147 -0.96 14.62 0.39
CA GLN A 147 -0.17 15.74 -0.08
C GLN A 147 1.03 15.24 -0.88
N LEU A 148 1.23 15.76 -2.08
CA LEU A 148 2.40 15.43 -2.90
C LEU A 148 3.61 16.25 -2.49
N ASN A 149 4.81 15.68 -2.70
CA ASN A 149 6.09 16.34 -2.61
C ASN A 149 6.93 16.02 -3.83
N GLY A 150 7.62 17.06 -4.33
CA GLY A 150 8.53 16.96 -5.45
C GLY A 150 7.86 17.14 -6.80
N ASP A 151 8.66 17.02 -7.83
CA ASP A 151 8.34 17.38 -9.22
C ASP A 151 8.23 16.17 -10.16
N SER A 152 8.24 14.94 -9.59
CA SER A 152 8.23 13.71 -10.39
C SER A 152 6.96 13.51 -11.23
N MET A 153 5.88 14.22 -10.89
CA MET A 153 4.59 14.12 -11.56
C MET A 153 4.16 15.44 -12.21
N LEU A 154 5.12 16.31 -12.57
CA LEU A 154 4.82 17.47 -13.40
C LEU A 154 4.06 17.07 -14.67
N PRO A 155 3.01 17.80 -15.09
CA PRO A 155 2.68 19.18 -14.70
C PRO A 155 1.82 19.32 -13.42
N ILE A 156 1.56 18.26 -12.65
CA ILE A 156 0.90 18.38 -11.35
C ILE A 156 1.87 19.08 -10.40
N PRO A 157 1.52 20.26 -9.86
CA PRO A 157 2.44 21.05 -9.06
C PRO A 157 2.82 20.39 -7.74
N ASP A 158 4.03 20.66 -7.26
CA ASP A 158 4.47 20.31 -5.91
C ASP A 158 3.51 20.88 -4.84
N GLY A 159 3.34 20.16 -3.74
CA GLY A 159 2.40 20.52 -2.67
C GLY A 159 0.93 20.27 -2.99
N SER A 160 0.59 19.77 -4.19
CA SER A 160 -0.79 19.43 -4.55
C SER A 160 -1.34 18.31 -3.67
N TRP A 161 -2.65 18.32 -3.45
CA TRP A 161 -3.38 17.26 -2.79
C TRP A 161 -3.99 16.31 -3.81
N VAL A 162 -3.63 15.04 -3.74
CA VAL A 162 -4.12 14.01 -4.66
C VAL A 162 -5.07 13.08 -3.95
N THR A 163 -6.28 12.95 -4.45
CA THR A 163 -7.29 12.02 -3.93
C THR A 163 -7.26 10.73 -4.73
N GLY A 164 -7.17 9.62 -4.01
CA GLY A 164 -7.24 8.28 -4.57
C GLY A 164 -8.44 7.50 -4.05
N GLU A 165 -8.97 6.63 -4.90
CA GLU A 165 -9.96 5.60 -4.57
C GLU A 165 -9.21 4.31 -4.20
N PHE A 166 -9.57 3.70 -3.09
CA PHE A 166 -8.93 2.47 -2.60
C PHE A 166 -9.10 1.30 -3.56
N VAL A 167 -8.00 0.64 -3.91
CA VAL A 167 -8.00 -0.54 -4.78
C VAL A 167 -7.83 -1.79 -3.94
N GLN A 168 -8.91 -2.54 -3.78
CA GLN A 168 -8.90 -3.77 -2.99
C GLN A 168 -8.24 -4.92 -3.75
N ASP A 169 -8.58 -5.12 -5.02
CA ASP A 169 -7.97 -6.17 -5.86
C ASP A 169 -6.94 -5.57 -6.83
N TRP A 170 -5.67 -5.77 -6.54
CA TRP A 170 -4.56 -5.25 -7.34
C TRP A 170 -4.40 -5.92 -8.71
N ASN A 171 -5.06 -7.07 -8.94
CA ASN A 171 -5.09 -7.66 -10.28
C ASN A 171 -5.95 -6.85 -11.27
N THR A 172 -6.75 -5.92 -10.75
CA THR A 172 -7.59 -5.02 -11.55
C THR A 172 -6.90 -3.72 -11.94
N LEU A 173 -5.65 -3.50 -11.52
CA LEU A 173 -4.87 -2.33 -11.93
C LEU A 173 -4.76 -2.26 -13.45
N ILE A 174 -5.02 -1.08 -13.98
CA ILE A 174 -4.93 -0.79 -15.42
C ILE A 174 -3.58 -0.14 -15.70
N SER A 175 -2.77 -0.78 -16.53
CA SER A 175 -1.48 -0.21 -16.95
C SER A 175 -1.67 1.12 -17.67
N GLY A 176 -0.76 2.07 -17.45
CA GLY A 176 -0.81 3.42 -17.99
C GLY A 176 -1.69 4.40 -17.21
N GLN A 177 -2.34 3.97 -16.13
CA GLN A 177 -3.09 4.87 -15.25
C GLN A 177 -2.26 5.29 -14.03
N ALA A 178 -2.64 6.44 -13.46
CA ALA A 178 -2.02 7.00 -12.27
C ALA A 178 -2.58 6.38 -10.99
N TYR A 179 -1.69 6.07 -10.05
CA TYR A 179 -2.02 5.54 -8.73
C TYR A 179 -1.13 6.18 -7.65
N ILE A 180 -1.68 6.26 -6.45
CA ILE A 180 -0.93 6.52 -5.24
C ILE A 180 -0.61 5.16 -4.63
N ILE A 181 0.66 4.87 -4.41
CA ILE A 181 1.14 3.60 -3.88
C ILE A 181 1.83 3.87 -2.55
N PHE A 182 1.50 3.09 -1.55
CA PHE A 182 2.20 3.09 -0.28
C PHE A 182 3.05 1.84 -0.14
N THR A 183 4.35 2.03 0.05
CA THR A 183 5.33 0.99 0.39
C THR A 183 6.01 1.31 1.71
N LEU A 184 6.63 0.31 2.35
CA LEU A 184 7.37 0.55 3.59
C LEU A 184 8.71 1.28 3.35
N ASP A 185 9.31 1.07 2.19
CA ASP A 185 10.63 1.63 1.89
C ASP A 185 10.51 3.05 1.32
N ASP A 186 9.77 3.24 0.22
CA ASP A 186 9.62 4.54 -0.45
C ASP A 186 8.56 5.44 0.20
N GLY A 187 7.72 4.88 1.10
CA GLY A 187 6.58 5.61 1.66
C GLY A 187 5.43 5.78 0.66
N ILE A 188 4.85 6.97 0.62
CA ILE A 188 3.72 7.30 -0.27
C ILE A 188 4.26 7.94 -1.54
N VAL A 189 4.05 7.28 -2.68
CA VAL A 189 4.45 7.76 -4.00
C VAL A 189 3.25 7.85 -4.93
N PHE A 190 3.26 8.83 -5.83
CA PHE A 190 2.25 8.99 -6.88
C PHE A 190 2.92 8.77 -8.23
N LYS A 191 2.45 7.79 -9.00
CA LYS A 191 3.11 7.32 -10.23
C LYS A 191 2.11 6.76 -11.25
N ILE A 192 2.54 6.65 -12.50
CA ILE A 192 1.88 5.84 -13.50
C ILE A 192 2.33 4.39 -13.30
N VAL A 193 1.39 3.45 -13.32
CA VAL A 193 1.65 2.04 -13.03
C VAL A 193 1.62 1.19 -14.29
N GLU A 194 2.59 0.32 -14.46
CA GLU A 194 2.51 -0.85 -15.33
C GLU A 194 2.30 -2.09 -14.46
N ASN A 195 1.20 -2.81 -14.71
CA ASN A 195 0.79 -3.94 -13.90
C ASN A 195 1.35 -5.26 -14.42
N LEU A 196 2.36 -5.80 -13.74
CA LEU A 196 2.96 -7.10 -13.99
C LEU A 196 2.71 -8.09 -12.82
N ILE A 197 1.66 -7.86 -12.02
CA ILE A 197 1.38 -8.67 -10.82
C ILE A 197 1.14 -10.13 -11.15
N LYS A 198 0.42 -10.40 -12.25
CA LYS A 198 0.07 -11.78 -12.65
C LYS A 198 1.25 -12.55 -13.19
N THR A 199 2.14 -11.90 -13.92
CA THR A 199 3.31 -12.51 -14.59
C THR A 199 4.53 -12.55 -13.67
N ASP A 200 4.93 -11.40 -13.12
CA ASP A 200 6.23 -11.23 -12.46
C ASP A 200 6.14 -10.87 -10.99
N LYS A 201 4.91 -10.79 -10.42
CA LYS A 201 4.68 -10.42 -9.00
C LYS A 201 5.26 -9.05 -8.64
N LYS A 202 5.26 -8.12 -9.59
CA LYS A 202 5.76 -6.75 -9.44
C LYS A 202 4.88 -5.76 -10.20
N ILE A 203 5.10 -4.49 -9.92
CA ILE A 203 4.63 -3.36 -10.74
C ILE A 203 5.83 -2.53 -11.16
N ILE A 204 5.73 -1.82 -12.27
CA ILE A 204 6.72 -0.81 -12.66
C ILE A 204 6.09 0.56 -12.49
N LEU A 205 6.83 1.47 -11.90
CA LEU A 205 6.41 2.83 -11.58
C LEU A 205 7.10 3.84 -12.48
N TYR A 206 6.31 4.62 -13.21
CA TYR A 206 6.79 5.66 -14.12
C TYR A 206 6.41 7.04 -13.55
N SER A 207 7.32 7.98 -13.69
CA SER A 207 7.04 9.40 -13.43
C SER A 207 6.48 10.06 -14.70
N LEU A 208 5.66 11.10 -14.55
CA LEU A 208 5.29 11.96 -15.70
C LEU A 208 6.47 12.85 -16.13
N ASN A 209 7.31 13.25 -15.17
CA ASN A 209 8.56 13.96 -15.46
C ASN A 209 9.63 12.98 -15.95
N PRO A 210 10.07 13.08 -17.22
CA PRO A 210 10.99 12.12 -17.85
C PRO A 210 12.42 12.13 -17.28
N VAL A 211 12.75 13.07 -16.40
CA VAL A 211 14.04 13.10 -15.70
C VAL A 211 14.18 11.93 -14.72
N TYR A 212 13.05 11.37 -14.27
CA TYR A 212 13.02 10.26 -13.31
C TYR A 212 12.87 8.93 -14.05
N GLU A 213 13.86 8.06 -13.91
CA GLU A 213 13.84 6.72 -14.48
C GLU A 213 12.75 5.84 -13.84
N PRO A 214 12.13 4.95 -14.60
CA PRO A 214 11.19 3.97 -14.06
C PRO A 214 11.89 2.99 -13.11
N TYR A 215 11.15 2.48 -12.13
CA TYR A 215 11.66 1.48 -11.21
C TYR A 215 10.61 0.42 -10.85
N GLU A 216 11.08 -0.73 -10.42
CA GLU A 216 10.25 -1.89 -10.09
C GLU A 216 9.93 -1.93 -8.60
N VAL A 217 8.70 -2.34 -8.27
CA VAL A 217 8.28 -2.56 -6.88
C VAL A 217 7.65 -3.96 -6.78
N PRO A 218 8.23 -4.86 -5.97
CA PRO A 218 7.65 -6.16 -5.68
C PRO A 218 6.31 -6.03 -4.96
N VAL A 219 5.33 -6.86 -5.31
CA VAL A 219 3.98 -6.84 -4.70
C VAL A 219 4.01 -6.95 -3.17
N GLN A 220 4.97 -7.68 -2.62
CA GLN A 220 5.12 -7.90 -1.18
C GLN A 220 5.53 -6.64 -0.41
N GLU A 221 6.12 -5.64 -1.05
CA GLU A 221 6.50 -4.37 -0.44
C GLU A 221 5.34 -3.38 -0.42
N ILE A 222 4.34 -3.60 -1.25
CA ILE A 222 3.18 -2.74 -1.38
C ILE A 222 2.22 -2.98 -0.20
N LYS A 223 1.75 -1.91 0.41
CA LYS A 223 0.78 -1.93 1.51
C LYS A 223 -0.60 -1.47 1.08
N GLU A 224 -0.68 -0.38 0.35
CA GLU A 224 -1.91 0.18 -0.18
C GLU A 224 -1.71 0.67 -1.60
N ILE A 225 -2.78 0.58 -2.41
CA ILE A 225 -2.87 1.20 -3.73
C ILE A 225 -4.17 1.96 -3.80
N TRP A 226 -4.08 3.20 -4.27
CA TRP A 226 -5.20 4.10 -4.46
C TRP A 226 -5.21 4.58 -5.91
N LYS A 227 -6.31 4.32 -6.61
CA LYS A 227 -6.49 4.79 -7.98
C LYS A 227 -6.71 6.30 -7.98
N PHE A 228 -5.97 7.02 -8.78
CA PHE A 228 -6.13 8.47 -8.94
C PHE A 228 -7.56 8.84 -9.34
N VAL A 229 -8.11 9.86 -8.69
CA VAL A 229 -9.44 10.42 -8.97
C VAL A 229 -9.31 11.86 -9.44
N HIS A 230 -8.71 12.72 -8.62
CA HIS A 230 -8.46 14.13 -8.92
C HIS A 230 -7.33 14.68 -8.06
N PHE A 231 -6.87 15.87 -8.39
CA PHE A 231 -5.99 16.63 -7.51
C PHE A 231 -6.54 18.03 -7.26
N ILE A 232 -6.12 18.62 -6.14
CA ILE A 232 -6.41 20.00 -5.74
C ILE A 232 -5.07 20.70 -5.58
N SER A 233 -4.90 21.83 -6.23
CA SER A 233 -3.68 22.64 -6.16
C SER A 233 -4.02 24.11 -5.99
N SER A 234 -3.18 24.82 -5.23
CA SER A 234 -3.19 26.28 -5.17
C SER A 234 -2.44 26.94 -6.34
N GLN A 235 -1.72 26.13 -7.13
CA GLN A 235 -0.96 26.57 -8.29
C GLN A 235 -1.64 26.07 -9.57
N ILE A 236 -1.65 26.89 -10.60
CA ILE A 236 -2.08 26.49 -11.93
C ILE A 236 -0.92 25.72 -12.56
N PRO A 237 -1.15 24.49 -13.10
CA PRO A 237 -0.10 23.76 -13.80
C PRO A 237 0.48 24.60 -14.95
N GLU A 238 1.80 24.60 -15.09
CA GLU A 238 2.42 25.24 -16.23
C GLU A 238 1.94 24.60 -17.53
N PRO A 239 1.56 25.39 -18.53
CA PRO A 239 1.13 24.85 -19.78
C PRO A 239 2.30 24.10 -20.44
N SER A 240 2.13 22.80 -20.69
CA SER A 240 3.06 22.07 -21.55
C SER A 240 2.98 22.68 -22.95
N LEU A 241 4.11 23.19 -23.46
CA LEU A 241 4.17 23.65 -24.84
C LEU A 241 3.86 22.44 -25.75
N PRO A 242 2.94 22.57 -26.70
CA PRO A 242 2.67 21.49 -27.65
C PRO A 242 4.00 21.05 -28.32
N GLU A 243 4.21 19.75 -28.42
CA GLU A 243 5.44 19.18 -28.97
C GLU A 243 5.80 19.76 -30.35
N ASN A 244 4.81 20.01 -31.19
CA ASN A 244 4.94 20.70 -32.46
C ASN A 244 5.46 22.14 -32.33
N HIS A 245 5.17 22.83 -31.24
CA HIS A 245 5.65 24.18 -31.01
C HIS A 245 7.13 24.17 -30.62
N LEU A 246 7.54 23.23 -29.76
CA LEU A 246 8.94 23.00 -29.41
C LEU A 246 9.77 22.62 -30.65
N LEU A 247 9.30 21.69 -31.46
CA LEU A 247 9.95 21.30 -32.71
C LEU A 247 10.10 22.47 -33.67
N SER A 248 9.08 23.32 -33.81
CA SER A 248 9.13 24.53 -34.64
C SER A 248 10.15 25.57 -34.11
N MET A 249 10.23 25.75 -32.80
CA MET A 249 11.22 26.65 -32.16
C MET A 249 12.64 26.14 -32.36
N VAL A 250 12.86 24.81 -32.17
CA VAL A 250 14.19 24.19 -32.41
C VAL A 250 14.59 24.31 -33.88
N ALA A 251 13.68 24.06 -34.82
CA ALA A 251 13.93 24.22 -36.25
C ALA A 251 14.31 25.68 -36.61
N LYS A 252 13.60 26.65 -36.04
CA LYS A 252 13.88 28.08 -36.24
C LYS A 252 15.25 28.49 -35.63
N LEU A 253 15.55 28.03 -34.42
CA LEU A 253 16.87 28.26 -33.81
C LEU A 253 17.99 27.70 -34.65
N LYS A 254 17.84 26.48 -35.20
CA LYS A 254 18.82 25.86 -36.11
C LYS A 254 19.04 26.71 -37.35
N GLN A 255 17.98 27.20 -38.01
CA GLN A 255 18.07 28.11 -39.14
C GLN A 255 18.82 29.41 -38.81
N ASP A 256 18.56 30.00 -37.64
CA ASP A 256 19.22 31.24 -37.21
C ASP A 256 20.72 31.01 -36.92
N VAL A 257 21.07 29.87 -36.30
CA VAL A 257 22.47 29.47 -36.10
C VAL A 257 23.18 29.27 -37.41
N ASP A 258 22.57 28.59 -38.39
CA ASP A 258 23.14 28.37 -39.71
C ASP A 258 23.37 29.69 -40.48
N ARG A 259 22.40 30.66 -40.37
CA ARG A 259 22.57 32.01 -40.93
C ARG A 259 23.77 32.77 -40.31
N ILE A 260 23.95 32.67 -39.01
CA ILE A 260 25.07 33.29 -38.30
C ILE A 260 26.39 32.69 -38.74
N LYS A 261 26.47 31.36 -38.83
CA LYS A 261 27.66 30.65 -39.34
C LYS A 261 28.06 31.06 -40.76
N HIS A 262 27.08 31.16 -41.67
CA HIS A 262 27.35 31.60 -43.05
C HIS A 262 27.77 33.08 -43.14
N ARG A 263 27.28 33.96 -42.26
CA ARG A 263 27.73 35.36 -42.20
C ARG A 263 29.16 35.50 -41.65
N GLY A 264 29.57 34.66 -40.71
CA GLY A 264 30.94 34.68 -40.15
C GLY A 264 32.03 34.06 -41.04
N GLN A 265 31.64 33.34 -42.14
CA GLN A 265 32.60 32.80 -43.10
C GLN A 265 32.88 33.74 -44.28
N ASN A 266 32.14 34.87 -44.38
CA ASN A 266 32.28 35.86 -45.45
C ASN A 266 32.89 37.17 -44.95
N LEU A 267 33.57 37.18 -43.83
CA LEU A 267 34.41 38.22 -43.27
C LEU A 267 35.84 37.72 -43.14
#